data_88bf0e0473a9ddf111b782db7cfdec91
#
_entry.id   88bf0e0473a9ddf111b782db7cfdec91
#
_cell.length_a   1.000
_cell.length_b   1.000
_cell.length_c   1.000
_cell.angle_alpha   90.00
_cell.angle_beta   90.00
_cell.angle_gamma   90.00
#
_symmetry.space_group_name_H-M   'P 1'
#
loop_
_entity.id
_entity.type
_entity.pdbx_description
1 polymer ?
#
loop_
_entity_poly.entity_id
_entity_poly.type
_entity_poly.pdbx_seq_one_letter_code
_entity_poly.pdbx_strand_id
1 'polypeptide(L)'
;MKKRNYILLLCILLCAAPLMAQDASENTKFPGWYVGLQGGVPFGVSQFSSFGFDKTRAGFSGGVYGGYRFNPVLSLEALAVFGKMSMSQRDCCISGNYWLGSDGVRYHAPVLGMEGWDYAGLKSSVTTQRYGLQLNADVLGFFPSTRQSRWSVEVSPLLAAVGTKASLSTLDGGKEVCKENTEWHLGAGGNIQAGYRFACGIGVGIYSGVTYLTGDGMDGLPKSGHKANYIWESGIRVSFAFGKKSGKKADHGIAYPASAGQPQDERDNAVETAPAEIPEQTVTDSTAQKTVVTAADNSTETDFEFPTVYFDFNSTSLRPSETSKLETILGILKEHPDMHIVVTGWCDTRGSRSVNERYSIRRAEAVKQWLEGRGIAAGRITAVGRGSDVNEKDAEKARRAEVTDKERKEDRR
;
A
#
# COMPACT_ATOMS: atom_id res chain seq x y z
N MET A 1 0.15 -26.46 -3.45
CA MET A 1 1.03 -26.39 -4.65
C MET A 1 1.65 -25.03 -4.95
N LYS A 2 1.21 -23.89 -4.34
CA LYS A 2 1.76 -22.54 -4.64
C LYS A 2 3.13 -22.21 -3.98
N LYS A 3 3.51 -22.85 -2.88
CA LYS A 3 4.79 -22.58 -2.18
C LYS A 3 6.05 -23.06 -2.92
N ARG A 4 5.92 -24.01 -3.84
CA ARG A 4 7.07 -24.59 -4.57
C ARG A 4 7.61 -23.69 -5.68
N ASN A 5 6.80 -22.75 -6.18
CA ASN A 5 7.19 -21.90 -7.31
C ASN A 5 8.09 -20.74 -6.89
N TYR A 6 7.99 -20.25 -5.65
CA TYR A 6 8.85 -19.16 -5.16
C TYR A 6 10.28 -19.62 -4.90
N ILE A 7 10.46 -20.86 -4.41
CA ILE A 7 11.79 -21.46 -4.23
C ILE A 7 12.45 -21.68 -5.61
N LEU A 8 11.66 -22.10 -6.61
CA LEU A 8 12.15 -22.27 -7.97
C LEU A 8 12.56 -20.94 -8.60
N LEU A 9 11.79 -19.86 -8.38
CA LEU A 9 12.14 -18.52 -8.86
C LEU A 9 13.41 -17.99 -8.19
N LEU A 10 13.58 -18.23 -6.89
CA LEU A 10 14.79 -17.86 -6.15
C LEU A 10 16.00 -18.67 -6.62
N CYS A 11 15.83 -19.97 -6.90
CA CYS A 11 16.88 -20.83 -7.46
C CYS A 11 17.25 -20.43 -8.90
N ILE A 12 16.29 -20.04 -9.74
CA ILE A 12 16.55 -19.54 -11.09
C ILE A 12 17.32 -18.21 -11.04
N LEU A 13 16.98 -17.30 -10.14
CA LEU A 13 17.72 -16.05 -9.91
C LEU A 13 19.15 -16.30 -9.41
N LEU A 14 19.32 -17.27 -8.51
CA LEU A 14 20.65 -17.67 -8.01
C LEU A 14 21.50 -18.42 -9.03
N CYS A 15 20.88 -19.22 -9.91
CA CYS A 15 21.58 -19.96 -10.97
C CYS A 15 21.90 -19.09 -12.20
N ALA A 16 21.14 -18.01 -12.45
CA ALA A 16 21.43 -17.08 -13.54
C ALA A 16 22.59 -16.11 -13.21
N ALA A 17 22.90 -15.92 -11.93
CA ALA A 17 23.96 -15.04 -11.48
C ALA A 17 25.36 -15.38 -12.02
N PRO A 18 25.83 -16.64 -12.05
CA PRO A 18 27.15 -16.97 -12.60
C PRO A 18 27.22 -16.91 -14.13
N LEU A 19 26.13 -17.14 -14.85
CA LEU A 19 26.13 -17.02 -16.31
C LEU A 19 26.26 -15.57 -16.80
N MET A 20 25.75 -14.61 -16.02
CA MET A 20 25.86 -13.18 -16.33
C MET A 20 27.22 -12.59 -15.90
N ALA A 21 28.02 -13.34 -15.11
CA ALA A 21 29.32 -12.89 -14.62
C ALA A 21 30.46 -13.11 -15.62
N GLN A 22 30.29 -13.94 -16.64
CA GLN A 22 31.33 -14.28 -17.60
C GLN A 22 31.65 -13.17 -18.63
N ASP A 23 30.73 -12.25 -18.89
CA ASP A 23 30.94 -11.15 -19.85
C ASP A 23 31.41 -9.82 -19.20
N ALA A 24 31.79 -9.85 -17.92
CA ALA A 24 32.09 -8.64 -17.16
C ALA A 24 33.60 -8.29 -17.13
N SER A 25 34.38 -8.67 -18.13
CA SER A 25 35.82 -8.45 -18.14
C SER A 25 36.28 -7.22 -18.88
N GLU A 26 35.65 -6.10 -18.79
CA GLU A 26 36.33 -4.85 -19.12
C GLU A 26 35.54 -3.63 -18.59
N ASN A 27 36.18 -2.91 -17.68
CA ASN A 27 35.75 -1.58 -17.22
C ASN A 27 34.61 -1.44 -16.22
N THR A 28 34.34 -2.41 -15.37
CA THR A 28 33.34 -2.23 -14.32
C THR A 28 33.96 -1.70 -13.03
N LYS A 29 33.48 -0.56 -12.55
CA LYS A 29 33.76 0.04 -11.24
C LYS A 29 33.21 -0.79 -10.06
N PHE A 30 32.94 -2.04 -10.24
CA PHE A 30 32.37 -3.03 -9.33
C PHE A 30 33.13 -4.35 -9.51
N PRO A 31 33.60 -4.99 -8.54
CA PRO A 31 33.04 -5.43 -7.26
C PRO A 31 33.59 -4.65 -6.08
N GLY A 32 32.86 -4.66 -4.95
CA GLY A 32 33.38 -3.99 -3.77
C GLY A 32 32.48 -4.08 -2.56
N TRP A 33 33.11 -3.90 -1.42
CA TRP A 33 32.43 -3.74 -0.15
C TRP A 33 31.80 -2.37 -0.05
N TYR A 34 30.66 -2.30 0.60
CA TYR A 34 30.04 -1.04 0.99
C TYR A 34 29.44 -1.15 2.39
N VAL A 35 29.36 -0.01 3.05
CA VAL A 35 28.65 0.14 4.32
C VAL A 35 27.72 1.34 4.22
N GLY A 36 26.71 1.38 5.05
CA GLY A 36 25.79 2.50 5.04
C GLY A 36 24.95 2.61 6.30
N LEU A 37 24.21 3.70 6.33
CA LEU A 37 23.23 4.04 7.34
C LEU A 37 21.85 4.12 6.68
N GLN A 38 20.84 3.68 7.40
CA GLN A 38 19.46 3.87 6.99
C GLN A 38 18.62 4.46 8.11
N GLY A 39 17.64 5.27 7.75
CA GLY A 39 16.64 5.82 8.65
C GLY A 39 15.29 5.80 8.00
N GLY A 40 14.25 5.51 8.77
CA GLY A 40 12.92 5.35 8.20
C GLY A 40 11.80 5.48 9.23
N VAL A 41 10.60 5.34 8.70
CA VAL A 41 9.36 5.35 9.46
C VAL A 41 8.72 3.97 9.37
N PRO A 42 8.76 3.18 10.45
CA PRO A 42 8.11 1.88 10.52
C PRO A 42 6.64 2.02 10.88
N PHE A 43 5.80 1.20 10.26
CA PHE A 43 4.39 1.04 10.54
C PHE A 43 4.10 -0.44 10.78
N GLY A 44 3.58 -0.75 11.98
CA GLY A 44 3.21 -2.11 12.34
C GLY A 44 1.74 -2.39 12.05
N VAL A 45 1.46 -3.62 11.68
CA VAL A 45 0.10 -4.15 11.54
C VAL A 45 0.03 -5.53 12.17
N SER A 46 -0.81 -5.65 13.19
CA SER A 46 -1.13 -6.86 13.94
C SER A 46 -2.61 -6.80 14.34
N GLN A 47 -2.98 -7.21 15.55
CA GLN A 47 -4.30 -6.92 16.13
C GLN A 47 -4.51 -5.40 16.22
N PHE A 48 -3.49 -4.67 16.64
CA PHE A 48 -3.41 -3.23 16.51
C PHE A 48 -2.72 -2.80 15.20
N SER A 49 -2.84 -1.52 14.84
CA SER A 49 -2.21 -0.96 13.64
C SER A 49 -1.63 0.43 13.91
N SER A 50 -0.55 0.75 13.20
CA SER A 50 -0.02 2.11 13.12
C SER A 50 -0.84 3.01 12.18
N PHE A 51 -1.64 2.43 11.30
CA PHE A 51 -2.52 3.15 10.40
C PHE A 51 -3.94 3.18 10.95
N GLY A 52 -4.54 4.36 11.02
CA GLY A 52 -5.94 4.59 11.24
C GLY A 52 -6.40 5.73 10.33
N PHE A 53 -7.68 5.80 9.99
CA PHE A 53 -8.21 6.89 9.17
C PHE A 53 -8.16 8.24 9.87
N ASP A 54 -8.23 8.23 11.19
CA ASP A 54 -8.23 9.43 12.06
C ASP A 54 -6.90 9.62 12.81
N LYS A 55 -6.01 8.61 12.82
CA LYS A 55 -4.77 8.59 13.59
C LYS A 55 -3.66 7.87 12.83
N THR A 56 -2.67 8.61 12.37
CA THR A 56 -1.40 8.03 11.91
C THR A 56 -0.42 8.06 13.06
N ARG A 57 0.08 6.88 13.47
CA ARG A 57 1.08 6.75 14.53
C ARG A 57 2.43 6.48 13.90
N ALA A 58 3.10 7.54 13.51
CA ALA A 58 4.42 7.44 12.94
C ALA A 58 5.42 6.93 13.98
N GLY A 59 6.23 5.97 13.57
CA GLY A 59 7.39 5.50 14.29
C GLY A 59 8.68 6.14 13.77
N PHE A 60 9.79 5.70 14.30
CA PHE A 60 11.10 5.98 13.76
C PHE A 60 11.97 4.72 13.80
N SER A 61 12.87 4.59 12.85
CA SER A 61 13.87 3.54 12.81
C SER A 61 15.20 4.10 12.33
N GLY A 62 16.26 3.47 12.76
CA GLY A 62 17.61 3.75 12.31
C GLY A 62 18.47 2.50 12.37
N GLY A 63 19.41 2.38 11.46
CA GLY A 63 20.24 1.19 11.41
C GLY A 63 21.45 1.33 10.52
N VAL A 64 22.26 0.30 10.59
CA VAL A 64 23.47 0.14 9.79
C VAL A 64 23.31 -1.05 8.86
N TYR A 65 23.96 -0.99 7.73
CA TYR A 65 24.06 -2.11 6.82
C TYR A 65 25.42 -2.17 6.15
N GLY A 66 25.79 -3.37 5.73
CA GLY A 66 27.02 -3.58 4.99
C GLY A 66 26.88 -4.76 4.07
N GLY A 67 27.47 -4.67 2.90
CA GLY A 67 27.31 -5.68 1.89
C GLY A 67 28.45 -5.76 0.91
N TYR A 68 28.40 -6.79 0.09
CA TYR A 68 29.33 -7.01 -0.99
C TYR A 68 28.59 -7.08 -2.33
N ARG A 69 29.01 -6.26 -3.28
CA ARG A 69 28.50 -6.27 -4.63
C ARG A 69 29.36 -7.19 -5.49
N PHE A 70 28.74 -8.25 -5.99
CA PHE A 70 29.42 -9.27 -6.81
C PHE A 70 29.60 -8.80 -8.24
N ASN A 71 28.55 -8.16 -8.80
CA ASN A 71 28.50 -7.69 -10.17
C ASN A 71 27.52 -6.48 -10.26
N PRO A 72 27.32 -5.89 -11.44
CA PRO A 72 26.37 -4.77 -11.61
C PRO A 72 24.93 -5.04 -11.19
N VAL A 73 24.54 -6.31 -11.15
CA VAL A 73 23.16 -6.74 -10.87
C VAL A 73 22.95 -7.15 -9.42
N LEU A 74 23.90 -7.92 -8.84
CA LEU A 74 23.69 -8.60 -7.58
C LEU A 74 24.61 -8.12 -6.48
N SER A 75 24.06 -7.93 -5.29
CA SER A 75 24.79 -7.73 -4.03
C SER A 75 24.10 -8.45 -2.87
N LEU A 76 24.88 -8.93 -1.93
CA LEU A 76 24.40 -9.47 -0.67
C LEU A 76 24.70 -8.47 0.45
N GLU A 77 23.72 -8.25 1.30
CA GLU A 77 23.77 -7.25 2.37
C GLU A 77 23.29 -7.83 3.70
N ALA A 78 24.01 -7.51 4.76
CA ALA A 78 23.58 -7.71 6.13
C ALA A 78 23.16 -6.38 6.73
N LEU A 79 22.09 -6.39 7.54
CA LEU A 79 21.55 -5.18 8.16
C LEU A 79 21.21 -5.40 9.63
N ALA A 80 21.33 -4.32 10.41
CA ALA A 80 20.87 -4.23 11.78
C ALA A 80 20.10 -2.92 11.95
N VAL A 81 18.80 -3.02 12.24
CA VAL A 81 17.89 -1.89 12.32
C VAL A 81 17.15 -1.90 13.64
N PHE A 82 17.12 -0.75 14.30
CA PHE A 82 16.45 -0.53 15.56
C PHE A 82 15.36 0.52 15.36
N GLY A 83 14.19 0.30 15.94
CA GLY A 83 13.09 1.22 15.76
C GLY A 83 12.09 1.19 16.89
N LYS A 84 11.19 2.17 16.86
CA LYS A 84 10.05 2.25 17.74
C LYS A 84 8.84 2.67 16.94
N MET A 85 7.73 1.98 17.11
CA MET A 85 6.45 2.31 16.48
C MET A 85 5.34 2.28 17.51
N SER A 86 4.27 2.98 17.24
CA SER A 86 3.07 2.98 18.05
C SER A 86 1.91 2.42 17.26
N MET A 87 1.06 1.64 17.92
CA MET A 87 -0.09 1.00 17.33
C MET A 87 -1.30 1.14 18.25
N SER A 88 -2.49 1.17 17.69
CA SER A 88 -3.74 1.16 18.43
C SER A 88 -4.80 0.36 17.68
N GLN A 89 -5.98 0.22 18.25
CA GLN A 89 -7.04 -0.53 17.61
C GLN A 89 -7.27 -0.04 16.17
N ARG A 90 -7.51 -1.00 15.27
CA ARG A 90 -7.87 -0.71 13.89
C ARG A 90 -9.28 -0.17 13.81
N ASP A 91 -9.44 0.97 13.22
CA ASP A 91 -10.77 1.55 13.01
C ASP A 91 -11.63 0.77 12.01
N CYS A 92 -10.98 0.07 11.09
CA CYS A 92 -11.66 -0.68 10.03
C CYS A 92 -12.12 -2.09 10.45
N CYS A 93 -11.66 -2.63 11.58
CA CYS A 93 -11.83 -4.03 11.94
C CYS A 93 -12.31 -4.16 13.40
N ILE A 94 -13.32 -3.38 13.77
CA ILE A 94 -13.99 -3.52 15.06
C ILE A 94 -14.88 -4.78 15.01
N SER A 95 -14.29 -5.92 14.72
CA SER A 95 -14.94 -7.20 14.93
C SER A 95 -14.73 -7.61 16.39
N GLY A 96 -15.49 -7.00 17.27
CA GLY A 96 -15.52 -7.28 18.69
C GLY A 96 -14.88 -6.14 19.51
N ASN A 97 -15.67 -5.51 20.36
CA ASN A 97 -15.14 -4.76 21.48
C ASN A 97 -14.51 -5.79 22.41
N TYR A 98 -13.20 -5.95 22.33
CA TYR A 98 -12.47 -6.78 23.27
C TYR A 98 -12.10 -5.95 24.49
N TRP A 99 -12.08 -6.59 25.62
CA TRP A 99 -11.66 -6.05 26.88
C TRP A 99 -10.46 -6.84 27.43
N LEU A 100 -9.43 -6.13 27.86
CA LEU A 100 -8.24 -6.71 28.47
C LEU A 100 -8.41 -6.66 29.98
N GLY A 101 -8.49 -7.81 30.64
CA GLY A 101 -8.51 -7.89 32.09
C GLY A 101 -7.13 -7.59 32.69
N SER A 102 -7.10 -7.22 33.95
CA SER A 102 -5.86 -7.05 34.73
C SER A 102 -5.05 -8.34 34.87
N ASP A 103 -5.67 -9.49 34.62
CA ASP A 103 -5.05 -10.81 34.54
C ASP A 103 -4.31 -11.06 33.21
N GLY A 104 -4.36 -10.10 32.26
CA GLY A 104 -3.76 -10.22 30.95
C GLY A 104 -4.54 -11.09 29.96
N VAL A 105 -5.79 -11.45 30.29
CA VAL A 105 -6.66 -12.27 29.44
C VAL A 105 -7.62 -11.37 28.65
N ARG A 106 -7.90 -11.79 27.41
CA ARG A 106 -8.87 -11.13 26.54
C ARG A 106 -10.28 -11.63 26.78
N TYR A 107 -11.19 -10.71 27.08
CA TYR A 107 -12.60 -10.95 27.25
C TYR A 107 -13.43 -10.25 26.17
N HIS A 108 -14.67 -10.70 25.97
CA HIS A 108 -15.61 -10.04 25.04
C HIS A 108 -16.40 -8.90 25.69
N ALA A 109 -16.39 -8.82 27.03
CA ALA A 109 -17.05 -7.79 27.82
C ALA A 109 -16.32 -7.60 29.15
N PRO A 110 -16.50 -6.44 29.83
CA PRO A 110 -15.98 -6.25 31.17
C PRO A 110 -16.44 -7.32 32.15
N VAL A 111 -15.52 -7.82 32.97
CA VAL A 111 -15.79 -8.81 34.00
C VAL A 111 -16.07 -8.11 35.33
N LEU A 112 -17.20 -8.42 35.97
CA LEU A 112 -17.61 -7.80 37.22
C LEU A 112 -16.57 -8.07 38.33
N GLY A 113 -16.09 -7.02 38.96
CA GLY A 113 -15.08 -7.10 40.04
C GLY A 113 -13.64 -7.23 39.57
N MET A 114 -13.36 -7.17 38.26
CA MET A 114 -12.01 -7.16 37.71
C MET A 114 -11.70 -5.81 37.07
N GLU A 115 -10.52 -5.27 37.35
CA GLU A 115 -10.01 -4.09 36.64
C GLU A 115 -9.60 -4.50 35.21
N GLY A 116 -9.85 -3.64 34.24
CA GLY A 116 -9.44 -3.89 32.86
C GLY A 116 -9.75 -2.73 31.93
N TRP A 117 -9.43 -2.90 30.66
CA TRP A 117 -9.44 -1.82 29.69
C TRP A 117 -10.03 -2.26 28.35
N ASP A 118 -10.85 -1.43 27.76
CA ASP A 118 -11.30 -1.61 26.39
C ASP A 118 -10.12 -1.48 25.42
N TYR A 119 -10.04 -2.35 24.41
CA TYR A 119 -9.02 -2.27 23.37
C TYR A 119 -9.01 -0.91 22.67
N ALA A 120 -10.17 -0.27 22.52
CA ALA A 120 -10.30 1.07 21.94
C ALA A 120 -9.56 2.15 22.75
N GLY A 121 -9.42 1.95 24.06
CA GLY A 121 -8.72 2.83 24.99
C GLY A 121 -7.23 2.52 25.13
N LEU A 122 -6.69 1.54 24.42
CA LEU A 122 -5.32 1.09 24.57
C LEU A 122 -4.43 1.53 23.38
N LYS A 123 -3.17 1.77 23.71
CA LYS A 123 -2.06 2.03 22.79
C LYS A 123 -0.93 1.06 23.07
N SER A 124 -0.42 0.43 22.05
CA SER A 124 0.80 -0.36 22.10
C SER A 124 1.98 0.47 21.60
N SER A 125 3.07 0.46 22.34
CA SER A 125 4.38 1.01 21.95
C SER A 125 5.35 -0.13 21.76
N VAL A 126 5.75 -0.40 20.51
CA VAL A 126 6.58 -1.55 20.14
C VAL A 126 7.97 -1.06 19.78
N THR A 127 8.97 -1.51 20.54
CA THR A 127 10.38 -1.36 20.19
C THR A 127 10.80 -2.57 19.38
N THR A 128 11.45 -2.33 18.25
CA THR A 128 11.89 -3.38 17.33
C THR A 128 13.40 -3.39 17.16
N GLN A 129 13.96 -4.58 17.02
CA GLN A 129 15.34 -4.80 16.60
C GLN A 129 15.33 -5.86 15.52
N ARG A 130 15.90 -5.55 14.36
CA ARG A 130 15.87 -6.41 13.18
C ARG A 130 17.29 -6.66 12.68
N TYR A 131 17.65 -7.93 12.61
CA TYR A 131 18.90 -8.39 12.05
C TYR A 131 18.60 -9.25 10.83
N GLY A 132 19.05 -8.83 9.66
CA GLY A 132 18.64 -9.47 8.43
C GLY A 132 19.75 -9.62 7.40
N LEU A 133 19.47 -10.53 6.45
CA LEU A 133 20.24 -10.69 5.22
C LEU A 133 19.29 -10.41 4.05
N GLN A 134 19.73 -9.57 3.12
CA GLN A 134 18.98 -9.30 1.90
C GLN A 134 19.87 -9.47 0.67
N LEU A 135 19.27 -10.01 -0.37
CA LEU A 135 19.86 -10.12 -1.70
C LEU A 135 19.32 -8.99 -2.57
N ASN A 136 20.18 -8.05 -2.94
CA ASN A 136 19.75 -6.93 -3.79
C ASN A 136 19.97 -7.29 -5.27
N ALA A 137 18.93 -7.15 -6.07
CA ALA A 137 18.96 -7.28 -7.52
C ALA A 137 18.68 -5.92 -8.16
N ASP A 138 19.69 -5.32 -8.78
CA ASP A 138 19.56 -4.04 -9.49
C ASP A 138 18.93 -4.28 -10.87
N VAL A 139 17.70 -3.81 -11.03
CA VAL A 139 16.93 -3.95 -12.29
C VAL A 139 17.63 -3.23 -13.44
N LEU A 140 18.24 -2.07 -13.20
CA LEU A 140 18.95 -1.31 -14.22
C LEU A 140 20.24 -2.00 -14.66
N GLY A 141 20.82 -2.83 -13.80
CA GLY A 141 22.02 -3.62 -14.10
C GLY A 141 21.81 -4.72 -15.14
N PHE A 142 20.57 -5.17 -15.36
CA PHE A 142 20.26 -6.20 -16.38
C PHE A 142 20.38 -5.65 -17.81
N PHE A 143 20.12 -4.38 -18.02
CA PHE A 143 20.11 -3.78 -19.35
C PHE A 143 21.46 -3.16 -19.72
N PRO A 144 22.08 -3.51 -20.86
CA PRO A 144 23.37 -2.95 -21.26
C PRO A 144 23.40 -1.42 -21.30
N SER A 145 22.32 -0.78 -21.74
CA SER A 145 22.19 0.69 -21.86
C SER A 145 22.18 1.42 -20.51
N THR A 146 21.69 0.79 -19.44
CA THR A 146 21.57 1.40 -18.11
C THR A 146 22.56 0.85 -17.09
N ARG A 147 23.27 -0.24 -17.41
CA ARG A 147 24.25 -0.89 -16.52
C ARG A 147 25.33 0.04 -15.97
N GLN A 148 25.72 1.05 -16.75
CA GLN A 148 26.72 2.05 -16.35
C GLN A 148 26.09 3.29 -15.70
N SER A 149 24.76 3.32 -15.53
CA SER A 149 24.06 4.42 -14.88
C SER A 149 24.54 4.61 -13.45
N ARG A 150 24.47 5.85 -12.99
CA ARG A 150 24.66 6.18 -11.56
C ARG A 150 23.39 5.93 -10.73
N TRP A 151 22.25 5.76 -11.40
CA TRP A 151 20.99 5.35 -10.78
C TRP A 151 20.95 3.85 -10.58
N SER A 152 20.33 3.41 -9.51
CA SER A 152 19.99 2.01 -9.24
C SER A 152 18.51 1.90 -8.85
N VAL A 153 17.87 0.83 -9.30
CA VAL A 153 16.53 0.42 -8.85
C VAL A 153 16.65 -1.03 -8.45
N GLU A 154 16.59 -1.29 -7.16
CA GLU A 154 16.87 -2.61 -6.60
C GLU A 154 15.61 -3.23 -6.02
N VAL A 155 15.43 -4.52 -6.25
CA VAL A 155 14.44 -5.38 -5.59
C VAL A 155 15.20 -6.33 -4.68
N SER A 156 14.83 -6.36 -3.41
CA SER A 156 15.65 -6.97 -2.38
C SER A 156 14.81 -7.88 -1.48
N PRO A 157 14.71 -9.19 -1.77
CA PRO A 157 14.17 -10.14 -0.81
C PRO A 157 15.01 -10.14 0.48
N LEU A 158 14.32 -10.23 1.61
CA LEU A 158 14.86 -10.09 2.96
C LEU A 158 14.45 -11.28 3.82
N LEU A 159 15.40 -11.81 4.57
CA LEU A 159 15.17 -12.70 5.70
C LEU A 159 15.76 -12.06 6.96
N ALA A 160 15.03 -12.05 8.06
CA ALA A 160 15.47 -11.38 9.28
C ALA A 160 15.02 -12.11 10.55
N ALA A 161 15.84 -12.00 11.60
CA ALA A 161 15.38 -12.21 12.95
C ALA A 161 14.91 -10.86 13.51
N VAL A 162 13.67 -10.82 14.01
CA VAL A 162 13.04 -9.60 14.50
C VAL A 162 12.65 -9.77 15.95
N GLY A 163 13.29 -9.02 16.82
CA GLY A 163 12.90 -8.90 18.22
C GLY A 163 11.90 -7.77 18.40
N THR A 164 10.79 -8.04 19.03
CA THR A 164 9.76 -7.04 19.38
C THR A 164 9.58 -6.99 20.89
N LYS A 165 9.50 -5.78 21.43
CA LYS A 165 9.17 -5.53 22.82
C LYS A 165 8.03 -4.52 22.89
N ALA A 166 6.86 -5.01 23.28
CA ALA A 166 5.66 -4.20 23.37
C ALA A 166 5.45 -3.69 24.81
N SER A 167 4.84 -2.52 24.92
CA SER A 167 4.34 -1.94 26.16
C SER A 167 2.95 -1.38 25.88
N LEU A 168 1.94 -1.90 26.60
CA LEU A 168 0.56 -1.42 26.52
C LEU A 168 0.33 -0.30 27.51
N SER A 169 -0.29 0.78 27.07
CA SER A 169 -0.68 1.93 27.90
C SER A 169 -2.06 2.43 27.52
N THR A 170 -2.72 3.12 28.45
CA THR A 170 -3.98 3.80 28.15
C THR A 170 -3.75 5.02 27.26
N LEU A 171 -4.74 5.34 26.42
CA LEU A 171 -4.70 6.54 25.56
C LEU A 171 -4.82 7.84 26.37
N ASP A 172 -5.61 7.83 27.46
CA ASP A 172 -6.00 9.04 28.19
C ASP A 172 -4.96 9.52 29.20
N GLY A 173 -4.17 8.63 29.77
CA GLY A 173 -3.24 9.03 30.84
C GLY A 173 -1.87 8.38 30.79
N GLY A 174 -1.63 7.51 29.82
CA GLY A 174 -0.36 6.82 29.69
C GLY A 174 -0.08 5.82 30.83
N LYS A 175 -1.13 5.39 31.59
CA LYS A 175 -0.98 4.34 32.61
C LYS A 175 -0.48 3.08 31.92
N GLU A 176 0.65 2.56 32.38
CA GLU A 176 1.21 1.31 31.87
C GLU A 176 0.33 0.16 32.35
N VAL A 177 -0.21 -0.60 31.38
CA VAL A 177 -1.13 -1.71 31.62
C VAL A 177 -0.37 -3.02 31.65
N CYS A 178 0.51 -3.22 30.68
CA CYS A 178 1.31 -4.43 30.58
C CYS A 178 2.62 -4.12 29.86
N LYS A 179 3.70 -4.74 30.33
CA LYS A 179 5.01 -4.68 29.69
C LYS A 179 5.50 -6.10 29.42
N GLU A 180 5.67 -6.41 28.16
CA GLU A 180 6.16 -7.72 27.77
C GLU A 180 7.66 -7.80 27.65
N ASN A 181 8.17 -9.02 27.74
CA ASN A 181 9.54 -9.34 27.42
C ASN A 181 9.77 -9.28 25.91
N THR A 182 11.04 -9.22 25.49
CA THR A 182 11.35 -9.28 24.05
C THR A 182 10.99 -10.64 23.49
N GLU A 183 10.09 -10.67 22.52
CA GLU A 183 9.78 -11.85 21.70
C GLU A 183 10.55 -11.82 20.39
N TRP A 184 11.04 -13.00 19.96
CA TRP A 184 11.77 -13.14 18.71
C TRP A 184 10.92 -13.83 17.65
N HIS A 185 10.90 -13.24 16.46
CA HIS A 185 10.16 -13.71 15.30
C HIS A 185 11.10 -13.95 14.13
N LEU A 186 10.81 -14.96 13.32
CA LEU A 186 11.42 -15.03 12.00
C LEU A 186 10.64 -14.10 11.07
N GLY A 187 11.34 -13.20 10.39
CA GLY A 187 10.81 -12.26 9.43
C GLY A 187 11.19 -12.64 7.99
N ALA A 188 10.25 -12.60 7.09
CA ALA A 188 10.47 -12.73 5.65
C ALA A 188 9.77 -11.60 4.91
N GLY A 189 10.44 -11.02 3.93
CA GLY A 189 9.87 -9.89 3.22
C GLY A 189 10.69 -9.44 2.03
N GLY A 190 10.53 -8.16 1.68
CA GLY A 190 11.32 -7.56 0.61
C GLY A 190 11.19 -6.06 0.60
N ASN A 191 12.21 -5.44 0.03
CA ASN A 191 12.31 -4.01 -0.15
C ASN A 191 12.42 -3.67 -1.64
N ILE A 192 11.89 -2.53 -2.02
CA ILE A 192 12.20 -1.85 -3.28
C ILE A 192 12.98 -0.60 -2.91
N GLN A 193 14.08 -0.36 -3.60
CA GLN A 193 14.92 0.81 -3.35
C GLN A 193 15.31 1.48 -4.66
N ALA A 194 15.39 2.80 -4.62
CA ALA A 194 15.90 3.61 -5.72
C ALA A 194 16.99 4.52 -5.18
N GLY A 195 18.12 4.59 -5.87
CA GLY A 195 19.27 5.33 -5.39
C GLY A 195 20.09 5.94 -6.49
N TYR A 196 20.92 6.91 -6.09
CA TYR A 196 21.89 7.56 -6.93
C TYR A 196 23.28 7.46 -6.31
N ARG A 197 24.27 7.09 -7.11
CA ARG A 197 25.66 6.96 -6.69
C ARG A 197 26.51 8.08 -7.24
N PHE A 198 27.10 8.84 -6.34
CA PHE A 198 28.04 9.90 -6.69
C PHE A 198 29.41 9.33 -7.07
N ALA A 199 30.17 10.11 -7.84
CA ALA A 199 31.54 9.73 -8.26
C ALA A 199 32.52 9.54 -7.10
N CYS A 200 32.25 10.15 -5.94
CA CYS A 200 33.04 10.02 -4.72
C CYS A 200 32.84 8.69 -3.98
N GLY A 201 31.93 7.82 -4.45
CA GLY A 201 31.62 6.54 -3.83
C GLY A 201 30.47 6.59 -2.81
N ILE A 202 29.90 7.77 -2.55
CA ILE A 202 28.70 7.93 -1.73
C ILE A 202 27.50 7.58 -2.57
N GLY A 203 26.57 6.80 -2.00
CA GLY A 203 25.25 6.51 -2.53
C GLY A 203 24.17 7.09 -1.63
N VAL A 204 23.13 7.66 -2.22
CA VAL A 204 21.94 8.13 -1.50
C VAL A 204 20.72 7.52 -2.17
N GLY A 205 19.77 7.03 -1.41
CA GLY A 205 18.57 6.41 -1.94
C GLY A 205 17.41 6.44 -0.97
N ILE A 206 16.27 6.08 -1.52
CA ILE A 206 15.03 5.84 -0.77
C ILE A 206 14.69 4.35 -0.84
N TYR A 207 14.02 3.86 0.17
CA TYR A 207 13.52 2.50 0.18
C TYR A 207 12.12 2.41 0.76
N SER A 208 11.41 1.39 0.36
CA SER A 208 10.14 0.99 0.96
C SER A 208 10.03 -0.52 0.92
N GLY A 209 9.60 -1.12 2.02
CA GLY A 209 9.52 -2.56 2.11
C GLY A 209 8.61 -3.08 3.20
N VAL A 210 8.30 -4.36 3.11
CA VAL A 210 7.45 -5.08 4.06
C VAL A 210 8.19 -6.28 4.60
N THR A 211 8.13 -6.46 5.90
CA THR A 211 8.64 -7.65 6.60
C THR A 211 7.47 -8.32 7.31
N TYR A 212 7.09 -9.51 6.86
CA TYR A 212 6.13 -10.38 7.51
C TYR A 212 6.80 -11.12 8.67
N LEU A 213 6.16 -11.17 9.84
CA LEU A 213 6.66 -11.82 11.06
C LEU A 213 5.89 -13.11 11.31
N THR A 214 6.62 -14.16 11.66
CA THR A 214 6.01 -15.41 12.15
C THR A 214 5.54 -15.24 13.58
N GLY A 215 4.44 -15.89 13.93
CA GLY A 215 3.89 -15.84 15.29
C GLY A 215 2.82 -14.77 15.48
N ASP A 216 2.38 -14.64 16.74
CA ASP A 216 1.33 -13.71 17.18
C ASP A 216 1.88 -12.93 18.39
N GLY A 217 1.35 -11.73 18.65
CA GLY A 217 1.68 -10.97 19.86
C GLY A 217 2.71 -9.84 19.64
N MET A 218 3.04 -9.46 18.40
CA MET A 218 3.94 -8.33 18.12
C MET A 218 3.52 -7.03 18.85
N ASP A 219 2.24 -6.83 19.09
CA ASP A 219 1.63 -5.65 19.70
C ASP A 219 1.44 -5.73 21.22
N GLY A 220 1.85 -6.84 21.85
CA GLY A 220 1.71 -7.06 23.29
C GLY A 220 0.30 -7.39 23.76
N LEU A 221 -0.60 -7.69 22.84
CA LEU A 221 -1.92 -8.20 23.16
C LEU A 221 -1.92 -9.73 23.30
N PRO A 222 -2.84 -10.29 24.09
CA PRO A 222 -2.97 -11.75 24.24
C PRO A 222 -3.12 -12.43 22.88
N LYS A 223 -2.40 -13.54 22.70
CA LYS A 223 -2.39 -14.31 21.45
C LYS A 223 -3.81 -14.72 21.05
N SER A 224 -4.19 -14.37 19.84
CA SER A 224 -5.55 -14.58 19.32
C SER A 224 -5.61 -15.46 18.09
N GLY A 225 -4.48 -16.04 17.69
CA GLY A 225 -4.35 -16.77 16.44
C GLY A 225 -4.34 -15.87 15.22
N HIS A 226 -4.08 -14.57 15.39
CA HIS A 226 -4.00 -13.61 14.31
C HIS A 226 -2.76 -13.88 13.46
N LYS A 227 -2.93 -14.08 12.14
CA LYS A 227 -1.87 -14.56 11.24
C LYS A 227 -1.16 -13.46 10.44
N ALA A 228 -1.63 -12.21 10.55
CA ALA A 228 -1.11 -11.13 9.72
C ALA A 228 -0.31 -10.12 10.54
N ASN A 229 0.92 -10.48 10.91
CA ASN A 229 1.87 -9.59 11.56
C ASN A 229 2.90 -9.13 10.56
N TYR A 230 2.95 -7.83 10.28
CA TYR A 230 3.97 -7.28 9.39
C TYR A 230 4.36 -5.86 9.78
N ILE A 231 5.59 -5.50 9.41
CA ILE A 231 6.14 -4.16 9.54
C ILE A 231 6.36 -3.64 8.12
N TRP A 232 5.69 -2.55 7.77
CA TRP A 232 6.02 -1.76 6.59
C TRP A 232 6.94 -0.62 7.01
N GLU A 233 8.02 -0.41 6.28
CA GLU A 233 8.98 0.64 6.56
C GLU A 233 9.36 1.37 5.28
N SER A 234 9.40 2.70 5.33
CA SER A 234 9.89 3.54 4.24
C SER A 234 10.89 4.54 4.79
N GLY A 235 11.92 4.84 4.02
CA GLY A 235 12.97 5.71 4.50
C GLY A 235 14.05 6.05 3.49
N ILE A 236 15.15 6.55 4.01
CA ILE A 236 16.33 6.95 3.26
C ILE A 236 17.53 6.08 3.61
N ARG A 237 18.43 5.91 2.67
CA ARG A 237 19.68 5.16 2.82
C ARG A 237 20.83 5.99 2.32
N VAL A 238 21.96 5.95 3.05
CA VAL A 238 23.22 6.53 2.63
C VAL A 238 24.28 5.45 2.71
N SER A 239 25.04 5.24 1.66
CA SER A 239 26.09 4.23 1.58
C SER A 239 27.43 4.83 1.18
N PHE A 240 28.49 4.17 1.57
CA PHE A 240 29.85 4.45 1.12
C PHE A 240 30.48 3.15 0.61
N ALA A 241 30.94 3.19 -0.65
CA ALA A 241 31.54 2.05 -1.30
C ALA A 241 33.07 2.10 -1.21
N PHE A 242 33.65 0.99 -0.75
CA PHE A 242 35.09 0.78 -0.71
C PHE A 242 35.49 -0.06 -1.93
N GLY A 243 36.06 0.55 -2.94
CA GLY A 243 36.60 -0.17 -4.10
C GLY A 243 38.05 0.26 -4.35
N LYS A 244 38.92 -0.68 -4.67
CA LYS A 244 40.20 -0.31 -5.26
C LYS A 244 39.89 0.48 -6.52
N LYS A 245 40.28 1.76 -6.58
CA LYS A 245 40.42 2.46 -7.84
C LYS A 245 41.30 1.55 -8.69
N SER A 246 40.75 0.98 -9.76
CA SER A 246 41.57 0.31 -10.77
C SER A 246 42.53 1.39 -11.26
N GLY A 247 43.78 1.29 -10.80
CA GLY A 247 44.82 2.16 -11.28
C GLY A 247 44.84 1.98 -12.80
N LYS A 248 44.82 3.06 -13.54
CA LYS A 248 45.21 3.04 -14.93
C LYS A 248 46.56 2.29 -14.96
N LYS A 249 46.57 1.05 -15.46
CA LYS A 249 47.82 0.49 -15.94
C LYS A 249 48.29 1.50 -16.99
N ALA A 250 49.41 2.11 -16.71
CA ALA A 250 50.12 2.90 -17.74
C ALA A 250 50.29 1.94 -18.90
N ASP A 251 49.65 2.33 -20.01
CA ASP A 251 49.82 1.67 -21.28
C ASP A 251 51.28 1.86 -21.66
N HIS A 252 52.08 0.82 -21.42
CA HIS A 252 53.41 0.74 -22.02
C HIS A 252 53.16 0.40 -23.48
N GLY A 253 53.04 1.46 -24.26
CA GLY A 253 52.93 1.39 -25.69
C GLY A 253 54.07 0.55 -26.27
N ILE A 254 53.71 -0.64 -26.75
CA ILE A 254 54.51 -1.35 -27.71
C ILE A 254 54.19 -0.72 -29.05
N ALA A 255 55.12 0.14 -29.49
CA ALA A 255 55.09 0.70 -30.83
C ALA A 255 55.23 -0.41 -31.86
N TYR A 256 54.22 -0.64 -32.68
CA TYR A 256 54.34 -1.42 -33.91
C TYR A 256 54.72 -0.46 -35.03
N PRO A 257 55.71 -0.82 -35.88
CA PRO A 257 56.19 0.06 -36.96
C PRO A 257 55.12 0.21 -38.05
N ALA A 258 54.98 1.43 -38.51
CA ALA A 258 54.16 1.81 -39.66
C ALA A 258 54.58 1.05 -40.92
N SER A 259 53.63 0.38 -41.56
CA SER A 259 53.77 -0.05 -42.94
C SER A 259 52.89 0.80 -43.85
N ALA A 260 53.55 1.35 -44.84
CA ALA A 260 53.04 2.28 -45.84
C ALA A 260 52.00 1.65 -46.77
N GLY A 261 51.12 2.49 -47.29
CA GLY A 261 50.32 2.17 -48.46
C GLY A 261 49.04 3.00 -48.56
N GLN A 262 49.14 4.22 -49.12
CA GLN A 262 48.00 4.88 -49.74
C GLN A 262 47.81 4.33 -51.16
N PRO A 263 46.66 4.50 -51.86
CA PRO A 263 46.33 5.80 -52.40
C PRO A 263 44.86 6.24 -52.31
N GLN A 264 44.75 7.56 -52.49
CA GLN A 264 43.55 8.35 -52.71
C GLN A 264 42.69 7.89 -53.88
N ASP A 265 41.38 8.11 -53.81
CA ASP A 265 40.71 8.80 -54.90
C ASP A 265 39.47 9.56 -54.42
N GLU A 266 39.40 10.78 -54.97
CA GLU A 266 38.35 11.77 -54.82
C GLU A 266 37.06 11.33 -55.52
N ARG A 267 35.91 11.80 -55.05
CA ARG A 267 35.01 12.72 -55.80
C ARG A 267 33.72 12.99 -55.08
N ASP A 268 33.59 14.27 -54.82
CA ASP A 268 32.37 15.11 -54.86
C ASP A 268 31.05 14.45 -55.29
N ASN A 269 30.01 14.71 -54.49
CA ASN A 269 28.90 15.54 -54.98
C ASN A 269 27.91 15.85 -53.84
N ALA A 270 27.75 17.13 -53.61
CA ALA A 270 26.66 17.74 -52.92
C ALA A 270 25.34 17.57 -53.68
N VAL A 271 24.25 17.25 -53.01
CA VAL A 271 22.92 17.75 -53.36
C VAL A 271 22.14 17.99 -52.07
N GLU A 272 21.87 19.22 -51.87
CA GLU A 272 20.90 19.88 -51.03
C GLU A 272 19.49 19.53 -51.50
N THR A 273 18.61 19.13 -50.58
CA THR A 273 17.17 19.45 -50.68
C THR A 273 16.51 19.43 -49.30
N ALA A 274 15.87 20.54 -49.01
CA ALA A 274 15.11 20.87 -47.81
C ALA A 274 13.71 20.23 -47.80
N PRO A 275 12.85 20.57 -46.83
CA PRO A 275 12.02 19.64 -46.08
C PRO A 275 10.61 19.51 -46.68
N ALA A 276 9.99 18.36 -46.42
CA ALA A 276 8.60 18.10 -46.77
C ALA A 276 7.69 18.32 -45.57
N GLU A 277 6.69 19.11 -45.81
CA GLU A 277 5.63 19.60 -44.96
C GLU A 277 4.72 18.46 -44.42
N ILE A 278 4.23 18.69 -43.21
CA ILE A 278 3.15 17.94 -42.54
C ILE A 278 1.81 18.47 -43.11
N PRO A 279 0.90 17.63 -43.53
CA PRO A 279 -0.46 18.10 -43.77
C PRO A 279 -1.28 18.06 -42.48
N GLU A 280 -1.67 19.24 -42.08
CA GLU A 280 -2.70 19.61 -41.17
C GLU A 280 -4.08 19.11 -41.69
N GLN A 281 -4.78 18.25 -40.98
CA GLN A 281 -6.18 17.90 -41.28
C GLN A 281 -7.11 18.66 -40.37
N THR A 282 -7.81 19.52 -41.01
CA THR A 282 -8.87 20.43 -40.61
C THR A 282 -10.02 19.70 -39.87
N VAL A 283 -10.35 20.24 -38.71
CA VAL A 283 -11.58 19.95 -37.98
C VAL A 283 -12.76 20.63 -38.72
N THR A 284 -13.70 19.86 -39.18
CA THR A 284 -15.00 20.41 -39.65
C THR A 284 -16.03 20.36 -38.53
N ASP A 285 -16.37 21.54 -38.12
CA ASP A 285 -17.52 21.92 -37.33
C ASP A 285 -18.82 21.43 -37.99
N SER A 286 -19.70 20.77 -37.26
CA SER A 286 -21.07 20.48 -37.67
C SER A 286 -22.03 20.98 -36.60
N THR A 287 -22.52 22.12 -36.89
CA THR A 287 -23.59 22.89 -36.27
C THR A 287 -24.82 22.05 -35.88
N ALA A 288 -25.20 22.23 -34.65
CA ALA A 288 -26.43 21.76 -34.04
C ALA A 288 -27.66 22.33 -34.74
N GLN A 289 -28.59 21.49 -35.08
CA GLN A 289 -29.99 21.89 -35.29
C GLN A 289 -30.81 21.64 -34.03
N LYS A 290 -31.18 22.73 -33.42
CA LYS A 290 -32.18 22.86 -32.36
C LYS A 290 -33.55 22.56 -32.91
N THR A 291 -34.10 21.41 -32.58
CA THR A 291 -35.52 21.15 -32.78
C THR A 291 -36.23 21.30 -31.45
N VAL A 292 -36.95 22.38 -31.32
CA VAL A 292 -37.93 22.60 -30.25
C VAL A 292 -39.14 21.74 -30.58
N VAL A 293 -39.37 20.72 -29.76
CA VAL A 293 -40.66 20.05 -29.71
C VAL A 293 -41.22 20.30 -28.32
N THR A 294 -42.18 21.18 -28.30
CA THR A 294 -43.11 21.39 -27.20
C THR A 294 -43.95 20.12 -27.07
N ALA A 295 -43.75 19.36 -26.02
CA ALA A 295 -44.64 18.28 -25.65
C ALA A 295 -45.06 18.44 -24.19
N ALA A 296 -46.30 18.56 -24.03
CA ALA A 296 -47.14 18.64 -22.87
C ALA A 296 -46.64 17.96 -21.60
N ASP A 297 -46.72 18.75 -20.57
CA ASP A 297 -46.88 18.42 -19.16
C ASP A 297 -47.79 17.18 -18.98
N ASN A 298 -47.18 16.07 -18.55
CA ASN A 298 -47.86 14.97 -17.88
C ASN A 298 -46.90 14.42 -16.82
N SER A 299 -46.67 15.21 -15.78
CA SER A 299 -46.06 14.74 -14.54
C SER A 299 -47.09 13.88 -13.79
N THR A 300 -47.17 12.63 -14.14
CA THR A 300 -47.62 11.59 -13.20
C THR A 300 -46.48 11.39 -12.21
N GLU A 301 -46.62 12.04 -11.08
CA GLU A 301 -45.77 11.87 -9.90
C GLU A 301 -45.95 10.44 -9.38
N THR A 302 -45.17 9.50 -9.95
CA THR A 302 -45.08 8.13 -9.44
C THR A 302 -44.20 8.17 -8.21
N ASP A 303 -44.82 8.14 -7.03
CA ASP A 303 -44.15 8.06 -5.75
C ASP A 303 -43.49 6.65 -5.59
N PHE A 304 -42.23 6.54 -5.97
CA PHE A 304 -41.48 5.29 -5.85
C PHE A 304 -41.09 5.07 -4.39
N GLU A 305 -41.65 4.04 -3.77
CA GLU A 305 -41.23 3.60 -2.43
C GLU A 305 -40.15 2.55 -2.55
N PHE A 306 -38.92 2.98 -2.23
CA PHE A 306 -37.78 2.08 -2.25
C PHE A 306 -37.70 1.28 -0.94
N PRO A 307 -37.41 -0.03 -0.99
CA PRO A 307 -37.22 -0.84 0.21
C PRO A 307 -35.93 -0.47 0.93
N THR A 308 -36.00 -0.44 2.26
CA THR A 308 -34.85 -0.19 3.15
C THR A 308 -33.99 -1.44 3.30
N VAL A 309 -32.68 -1.29 3.13
CA VAL A 309 -31.67 -2.36 3.25
C VAL A 309 -31.03 -2.34 4.63
N TYR A 310 -31.04 -3.45 5.35
CA TYR A 310 -30.53 -3.57 6.72
C TYR A 310 -29.18 -4.26 6.79
N PHE A 311 -28.41 -3.93 7.83
CA PHE A 311 -27.07 -4.43 8.04
C PHE A 311 -26.90 -5.07 9.43
N ASP A 312 -25.97 -6.02 9.52
CA ASP A 312 -25.57 -6.59 10.79
C ASP A 312 -24.82 -5.58 11.67
N PHE A 313 -24.82 -5.85 12.96
CA PHE A 313 -23.99 -5.08 13.87
C PHE A 313 -22.54 -5.15 13.45
N ASN A 314 -21.88 -4.01 13.46
CA ASN A 314 -20.48 -3.87 13.07
C ASN A 314 -20.13 -4.41 11.66
N SER A 315 -21.10 -4.41 10.75
CA SER A 315 -20.94 -4.87 9.38
C SER A 315 -21.34 -3.80 8.36
N THR A 316 -20.65 -3.80 7.24
CA THR A 316 -20.99 -3.04 6.02
C THR A 316 -21.26 -3.99 4.84
N SER A 317 -21.21 -5.29 5.08
CA SER A 317 -21.52 -6.32 4.08
C SER A 317 -23.04 -6.46 3.94
N LEU A 318 -23.50 -6.56 2.70
CA LEU A 318 -24.91 -6.80 2.40
C LEU A 318 -25.31 -8.21 2.86
N ARG A 319 -26.42 -8.31 3.56
CA ARG A 319 -26.99 -9.60 3.98
C ARG A 319 -27.55 -10.35 2.77
N PRO A 320 -27.41 -11.68 2.69
CA PRO A 320 -28.07 -12.47 1.67
C PRO A 320 -29.59 -12.32 1.68
N SER A 321 -30.20 -12.11 2.87
CA SER A 321 -31.63 -11.86 3.05
C SER A 321 -32.12 -10.53 2.44
N GLU A 322 -31.24 -9.58 2.23
CA GLU A 322 -31.57 -8.27 1.66
C GLU A 322 -31.46 -8.23 0.12
N THR A 323 -31.02 -9.33 -0.50
CA THR A 323 -30.80 -9.40 -1.95
C THR A 323 -32.06 -9.13 -2.73
N SER A 324 -33.23 -9.63 -2.31
CA SER A 324 -34.50 -9.39 -2.99
C SER A 324 -34.89 -7.90 -3.02
N LYS A 325 -34.60 -7.18 -1.93
CA LYS A 325 -34.83 -5.73 -1.86
C LYS A 325 -33.91 -4.96 -2.82
N LEU A 326 -32.64 -5.38 -2.90
CA LEU A 326 -31.69 -4.79 -3.85
C LEU A 326 -32.08 -5.07 -5.30
N GLU A 327 -32.64 -6.25 -5.59
CA GLU A 327 -33.16 -6.59 -6.91
C GLU A 327 -34.40 -5.75 -7.27
N THR A 328 -35.26 -5.46 -6.30
CA THR A 328 -36.40 -4.53 -6.51
C THR A 328 -35.91 -3.12 -6.87
N ILE A 329 -34.90 -2.60 -6.11
CA ILE A 329 -34.31 -1.29 -6.43
C ILE A 329 -33.65 -1.31 -7.81
N LEU A 330 -32.97 -2.38 -8.16
CA LEU A 330 -32.36 -2.56 -9.48
C LEU A 330 -33.38 -2.57 -10.61
N GLY A 331 -34.54 -3.24 -10.40
CA GLY A 331 -35.65 -3.28 -11.35
C GLY A 331 -36.16 -1.88 -11.63
N ILE A 332 -36.50 -1.12 -10.58
CA ILE A 332 -36.98 0.27 -10.72
C ILE A 332 -35.99 1.14 -11.50
N LEU A 333 -34.67 1.04 -11.16
CA LEU A 333 -33.65 1.82 -11.85
C LEU A 333 -33.43 1.44 -13.32
N LYS A 334 -33.71 0.19 -13.70
CA LYS A 334 -33.67 -0.25 -15.10
C LYS A 334 -34.87 0.20 -15.90
N GLU A 335 -36.03 0.23 -15.26
CA GLU A 335 -37.27 0.71 -15.87
C GLU A 335 -37.25 2.24 -16.07
N HIS A 336 -36.51 2.96 -15.23
CA HIS A 336 -36.39 4.42 -15.25
C HIS A 336 -34.91 4.85 -15.47
N PRO A 337 -34.42 4.88 -16.73
CA PRO A 337 -33.02 5.17 -17.04
C PRO A 337 -32.53 6.55 -16.60
N ASP A 338 -33.41 7.53 -16.55
CA ASP A 338 -33.11 8.93 -16.20
C ASP A 338 -33.18 9.21 -14.71
N MET A 339 -33.68 8.24 -13.91
CA MET A 339 -33.78 8.39 -12.46
C MET A 339 -32.41 8.42 -11.77
N HIS A 340 -32.21 9.39 -10.92
CA HIS A 340 -31.06 9.54 -10.05
C HIS A 340 -31.45 9.30 -8.59
N ILE A 341 -30.69 8.47 -7.88
CA ILE A 341 -30.98 8.14 -6.49
C ILE A 341 -29.90 8.61 -5.52
N VAL A 342 -30.32 8.85 -4.28
CA VAL A 342 -29.45 9.06 -3.13
C VAL A 342 -29.61 7.87 -2.20
N VAL A 343 -28.49 7.18 -1.93
CA VAL A 343 -28.42 6.12 -0.93
C VAL A 343 -27.87 6.71 0.36
N THR A 344 -28.68 6.75 1.42
CA THR A 344 -28.33 7.31 2.71
C THR A 344 -28.10 6.20 3.72
N GLY A 345 -26.89 6.06 4.21
CA GLY A 345 -26.53 5.06 5.24
C GLY A 345 -26.67 5.63 6.65
N TRP A 346 -27.08 4.76 7.58
CA TRP A 346 -27.27 5.06 9.00
C TRP A 346 -26.62 4.00 9.90
N CYS A 347 -26.33 4.40 11.12
CA CYS A 347 -25.82 3.52 12.20
C CYS A 347 -26.70 3.65 13.44
N ASP A 348 -26.61 2.66 14.33
CA ASP A 348 -27.14 2.77 15.69
C ASP A 348 -26.28 3.76 16.53
N THR A 349 -26.75 4.06 17.74
CA THR A 349 -26.10 5.05 18.62
C THR A 349 -24.86 4.52 19.34
N ARG A 350 -24.51 3.26 19.18
CA ARG A 350 -23.31 2.65 19.76
C ARG A 350 -22.06 3.03 18.98
N GLY A 351 -20.98 3.32 19.70
CA GLY A 351 -19.71 3.74 19.13
C GLY A 351 -19.51 5.25 19.09
N SER A 352 -18.32 5.68 18.66
CA SER A 352 -18.02 7.10 18.51
C SER A 352 -18.67 7.72 17.26
N ARG A 353 -18.90 9.02 17.29
CA ARG A 353 -19.46 9.75 16.15
C ARG A 353 -18.66 9.51 14.86
N SER A 354 -17.34 9.60 14.95
CA SER A 354 -16.46 9.42 13.80
C SER A 354 -16.51 7.99 13.21
N VAL A 355 -16.70 6.98 14.06
CA VAL A 355 -16.89 5.59 13.63
C VAL A 355 -18.22 5.44 12.91
N ASN A 356 -19.31 5.97 13.48
CA ASN A 356 -20.64 5.86 12.89
C ASN A 356 -20.77 6.64 11.57
N GLU A 357 -20.12 7.79 11.43
CA GLU A 357 -20.02 8.52 10.17
C GLU A 357 -19.37 7.65 9.08
N ARG A 358 -18.27 6.96 9.38
CA ARG A 358 -17.60 6.06 8.43
C ARG A 358 -18.41 4.82 8.07
N TYR A 359 -19.03 4.19 9.05
CA TYR A 359 -19.85 3.01 8.80
C TYR A 359 -21.09 3.33 7.97
N SER A 360 -21.71 4.47 8.25
CA SER A 360 -22.88 4.90 7.51
C SER A 360 -22.55 5.16 6.04
N ILE A 361 -21.46 5.85 5.72
CA ILE A 361 -21.07 6.06 4.31
C ILE A 361 -20.73 4.73 3.61
N ARG A 362 -19.99 3.82 4.28
CA ARG A 362 -19.65 2.52 3.71
C ARG A 362 -20.86 1.63 3.45
N ARG A 363 -21.90 1.71 4.26
CA ARG A 363 -23.19 1.02 4.01
C ARG A 363 -23.84 1.54 2.75
N ALA A 364 -23.87 2.86 2.59
CA ALA A 364 -24.39 3.47 1.36
C ALA A 364 -23.54 3.07 0.13
N GLU A 365 -22.22 3.06 0.27
CA GLU A 365 -21.30 2.63 -0.79
C GLU A 365 -21.46 1.16 -1.15
N ALA A 366 -21.73 0.27 -0.18
CA ALA A 366 -21.96 -1.15 -0.45
C ALA A 366 -23.20 -1.37 -1.34
N VAL A 367 -24.29 -0.64 -1.10
CA VAL A 367 -25.48 -0.67 -1.95
C VAL A 367 -25.17 -0.10 -3.32
N LYS A 368 -24.48 1.03 -3.40
CA LYS A 368 -24.03 1.65 -4.65
C LYS A 368 -23.21 0.68 -5.50
N GLN A 369 -22.15 0.09 -4.93
CA GLN A 369 -21.30 -0.87 -5.64
C GLN A 369 -22.05 -2.11 -6.12
N TRP A 370 -23.01 -2.58 -5.35
CA TRP A 370 -23.86 -3.72 -5.74
C TRP A 370 -24.70 -3.40 -6.98
N LEU A 371 -25.27 -2.19 -7.05
CA LEU A 371 -26.06 -1.71 -8.19
C LEU A 371 -25.18 -1.42 -9.42
N GLU A 372 -24.02 -0.80 -9.22
CA GLU A 372 -23.03 -0.54 -10.28
C GLU A 372 -22.53 -1.84 -10.91
N GLY A 373 -22.22 -2.86 -10.09
CA GLY A 373 -21.82 -4.19 -10.55
C GLY A 373 -22.89 -4.91 -11.40
N ARG A 374 -24.16 -4.38 -11.41
CA ARG A 374 -25.29 -4.90 -12.21
C ARG A 374 -25.72 -3.99 -13.33
N GLY A 375 -24.88 -3.00 -13.67
CA GLY A 375 -25.01 -2.17 -14.86
C GLY A 375 -25.67 -0.83 -14.67
N ILE A 376 -25.91 -0.38 -13.42
CA ILE A 376 -26.37 1.00 -13.19
C ILE A 376 -25.15 1.94 -13.23
N ALA A 377 -25.25 3.02 -14.00
CA ALA A 377 -24.16 3.99 -14.15
C ALA A 377 -23.85 4.69 -12.82
N ALA A 378 -22.55 4.80 -12.48
CA ALA A 378 -22.06 5.38 -11.21
C ALA A 378 -22.57 6.80 -10.95
N GLY A 379 -22.75 7.61 -12.01
CA GLY A 379 -23.27 8.97 -11.94
C GLY A 379 -24.73 9.09 -11.51
N ARG A 380 -25.49 7.99 -11.60
CA ARG A 380 -26.91 7.94 -11.19
C ARG A 380 -27.10 7.71 -9.68
N ILE A 381 -26.03 7.31 -8.96
CA ILE A 381 -26.11 6.91 -7.56
C ILE A 381 -25.20 7.79 -6.71
N THR A 382 -25.78 8.55 -5.80
CA THR A 382 -25.05 9.34 -4.79
C THR A 382 -25.09 8.62 -3.44
N ALA A 383 -23.95 8.26 -2.87
CA ALA A 383 -23.88 7.66 -1.54
C ALA A 383 -23.60 8.74 -0.48
N VAL A 384 -24.35 8.71 0.63
CA VAL A 384 -24.25 9.66 1.74
C VAL A 384 -24.26 8.93 3.08
N GLY A 385 -23.34 9.23 3.99
CA GLY A 385 -23.36 8.78 5.38
C GLY A 385 -23.95 9.84 6.30
N ARG A 386 -24.84 9.44 7.21
CA ARG A 386 -25.47 10.33 8.19
C ARG A 386 -25.03 10.05 9.63
N GLY A 387 -24.16 9.05 9.83
CA GLY A 387 -23.73 8.65 11.17
C GLY A 387 -24.83 7.92 11.95
N SER A 388 -24.94 8.23 13.22
CA SER A 388 -25.91 7.61 14.12
C SER A 388 -27.33 8.18 13.91
N ASP A 389 -28.33 7.32 13.82
CA ASP A 389 -29.72 7.74 13.92
C ASP A 389 -30.15 7.76 15.39
N VAL A 390 -30.25 8.96 15.95
CA VAL A 390 -30.64 9.15 17.36
C VAL A 390 -32.16 9.02 17.57
N ASN A 391 -32.94 9.07 16.51
CA ASN A 391 -34.39 8.99 16.56
C ASN A 391 -34.89 7.54 16.51
N GLU A 392 -34.12 6.64 15.89
CA GLU A 392 -34.47 5.22 15.85
C GLU A 392 -33.98 4.52 17.14
N LYS A 393 -34.95 4.02 17.91
CA LYS A 393 -34.67 3.32 19.18
C LYS A 393 -34.27 1.86 18.98
N ASP A 394 -34.72 1.26 17.90
CA ASP A 394 -34.37 -0.10 17.55
C ASP A 394 -33.00 -0.12 16.86
N ALA A 395 -32.01 -0.65 17.54
CA ALA A 395 -30.67 -0.73 17.03
C ALA A 395 -30.53 -1.55 15.72
N GLU A 396 -31.41 -2.52 15.45
CA GLU A 396 -31.42 -3.25 14.21
C GLU A 396 -31.92 -2.40 13.06
N LYS A 397 -33.00 -1.67 13.28
CA LYS A 397 -33.58 -0.76 12.30
C LYS A 397 -32.70 0.48 12.03
N ALA A 398 -31.94 0.90 13.03
CA ALA A 398 -30.99 2.00 12.89
C ALA A 398 -29.81 1.68 11.93
N ARG A 399 -29.45 0.41 11.81
CA ARG A 399 -28.37 -0.03 10.92
C ARG A 399 -28.86 -0.32 9.51
N ARG A 400 -29.07 0.74 8.71
CA ARG A 400 -29.71 0.64 7.40
C ARG A 400 -29.08 1.54 6.34
N ALA A 401 -29.47 1.26 5.10
CA ALA A 401 -29.35 2.19 3.98
C ALA A 401 -30.73 2.44 3.38
N GLU A 402 -31.10 3.69 3.29
CA GLU A 402 -32.33 4.19 2.67
C GLU A 402 -32.01 4.68 1.28
N VAL A 403 -32.88 4.36 0.32
CA VAL A 403 -32.80 4.83 -1.06
C VAL A 403 -33.91 5.84 -1.31
N THR A 404 -33.58 6.98 -1.85
CA THR A 404 -34.54 8.04 -2.19
C THR A 404 -34.24 8.59 -3.58
N ASP A 405 -35.26 9.03 -4.30
CA ASP A 405 -35.08 9.78 -5.53
C ASP A 405 -34.39 11.12 -5.23
N LYS A 406 -33.44 11.51 -6.07
CA LYS A 406 -32.67 12.74 -5.91
C LYS A 406 -33.52 13.99 -6.11
N GLU A 407 -34.44 13.98 -7.06
CA GLU A 407 -35.30 15.11 -7.37
C GLU A 407 -36.24 15.47 -6.20
N ARG A 408 -36.79 14.46 -5.52
CA ARG A 408 -37.62 14.64 -4.32
C ARG A 408 -36.90 15.24 -3.12
N LYS A 409 -35.56 15.13 -3.06
CA LYS A 409 -34.78 15.62 -1.93
C LYS A 409 -34.50 17.12 -2.00
N GLU A 410 -34.57 17.71 -3.17
CA GLU A 410 -34.38 19.16 -3.39
C GLU A 410 -35.64 19.95 -3.05
N ASP A 411 -36.84 19.38 -3.25
CA ASP A 411 -38.12 20.03 -2.94
C ASP A 411 -38.47 20.11 -1.43
N ARG A 412 -37.77 19.37 -0.58
CA ARG A 412 -37.96 19.40 0.90
C ARG A 412 -36.95 20.25 1.66
N ARG A 413 -36.17 21.07 1.00
CA ARG A 413 -35.28 22.09 1.59
C ARG A 413 -35.85 23.48 1.39
#